data_927077218a843cc26866c88205864785
#
_entry.id   927077218a843cc26866c88205864785
#
_cell.length_a   1.000
_cell.length_b   1.000
_cell.length_c   1.000
_cell.angle_alpha   90.00
_cell.angle_beta   90.00
_cell.angle_gamma   90.00
#
_symmetry.space_group_name_H-M   'P 1'
#
loop_
_entity.id
_entity.type
_entity.pdbx_description
1 polymer ?
#
loop_
_entity_poly.entity_id
_entity_poly.type
_entity_poly.pdbx_seq_one_letter_code
_entity_poly.pdbx_strand_id
1 'polypeptide(L)'
;MKNYSIRPYQESDYELWNTFVSAAKNATFLFHRDFMEYHKERFEDFSLLVFDKVKLVAVLPANRVGDKVYSHQGLTYGGLVYSSKLKIEKIETILDLVFDFFKSKRIEHFYLHPIPSFYLGQGNAAIDFFLMKKGAQLYRKEMNMVAQLHQEIPISKSKLKHFRRTELLGLRVVEETNFQPFWEKILEPRLVEKYAAKPVHSLTEIQLLHERFPQNIKQFSAYLEDKIVAGITIFEFENGVKSQYGATSKKGEKYRALDFLFISLLDIFQKRGKLFFDMGIVNDSGEKGFHSGLLQQKEELGCTVWNQDFYKIKLV
;
A
#
# COMPACT_ATOMS: atom_id res chain seq x y z
N MET A 1 -19.84 -28.52 15.56
CA MET A 1 -19.17 -27.81 14.45
C MET A 1 -19.59 -26.35 14.52
N LYS A 2 -18.67 -25.37 14.43
CA LYS A 2 -19.06 -23.97 14.30
C LYS A 2 -19.68 -23.79 12.93
N ASN A 3 -20.87 -23.19 12.84
CA ASN A 3 -21.59 -22.95 11.60
C ASN A 3 -21.05 -21.69 10.93
N TYR A 4 -19.89 -21.79 10.28
CA TYR A 4 -19.45 -20.73 9.39
C TYR A 4 -20.26 -20.74 8.10
N SER A 5 -20.62 -19.55 7.64
CA SER A 5 -21.23 -19.32 6.33
C SER A 5 -20.46 -18.25 5.57
N ILE A 6 -20.54 -18.30 4.23
CA ILE A 6 -19.88 -17.39 3.33
C ILE A 6 -20.84 -16.93 2.26
N ARG A 7 -20.77 -15.66 1.91
CA ARG A 7 -21.53 -15.10 0.78
C ARG A 7 -20.80 -13.94 0.13
N PRO A 8 -21.13 -13.62 -1.13
CA PRO A 8 -20.66 -12.40 -1.78
C PRO A 8 -21.11 -11.13 -1.05
N TYR A 9 -20.33 -10.08 -1.21
CA TYR A 9 -20.70 -8.71 -0.80
C TYR A 9 -21.89 -8.22 -1.64
N GLN A 10 -22.74 -7.44 -1.00
CA GLN A 10 -23.85 -6.70 -1.62
C GLN A 10 -23.78 -5.24 -1.15
N GLU A 11 -24.31 -4.29 -1.93
CA GLU A 11 -24.30 -2.86 -1.56
C GLU A 11 -24.95 -2.59 -0.19
N SER A 12 -25.95 -3.39 0.21
CA SER A 12 -26.55 -3.32 1.55
C SER A 12 -25.59 -3.68 2.69
N ASP A 13 -24.43 -4.26 2.40
CA ASP A 13 -23.41 -4.62 3.39
C ASP A 13 -22.38 -3.49 3.63
N TYR A 14 -22.49 -2.37 2.97
CA TYR A 14 -21.53 -1.28 2.99
C TYR A 14 -21.13 -0.87 4.41
N GLU A 15 -22.11 -0.55 5.26
CA GLU A 15 -21.88 -0.14 6.64
C GLU A 15 -21.28 -1.27 7.49
N LEU A 16 -21.80 -2.50 7.30
CA LEU A 16 -21.30 -3.69 7.99
C LEU A 16 -19.82 -3.97 7.63
N TRP A 17 -19.48 -3.85 6.34
CA TRP A 17 -18.11 -4.00 5.84
C TRP A 17 -17.17 -2.97 6.43
N ASN A 18 -17.50 -1.69 6.31
CA ASN A 18 -16.65 -0.58 6.77
C ASN A 18 -16.44 -0.61 8.28
N THR A 19 -17.50 -0.88 9.06
CA THR A 19 -17.42 -1.06 10.51
C THR A 19 -16.50 -2.24 10.88
N PHE A 20 -16.61 -3.35 10.14
CA PHE A 20 -15.75 -4.51 10.38
C PHE A 20 -14.29 -4.22 10.07
N VAL A 21 -13.99 -3.59 8.93
CA VAL A 21 -12.62 -3.23 8.51
C VAL A 21 -11.97 -2.30 9.52
N SER A 22 -12.69 -1.31 10.03
CA SER A 22 -12.19 -0.36 11.05
C SER A 22 -11.78 -1.04 12.37
N ALA A 23 -12.38 -2.19 12.71
CA ALA A 23 -12.10 -2.94 13.94
C ALA A 23 -11.24 -4.20 13.73
N ALA A 24 -10.84 -4.50 12.51
CA ALA A 24 -10.13 -5.72 12.17
C ALA A 24 -8.65 -5.64 12.58
N LYS A 25 -8.04 -6.81 12.84
CA LYS A 25 -6.65 -6.92 13.31
C LYS A 25 -5.62 -6.59 12.22
N ASN A 26 -5.93 -6.92 10.97
CA ASN A 26 -5.02 -6.86 9.83
C ASN A 26 -5.63 -6.06 8.68
N ALA A 27 -6.23 -4.93 9.00
CA ALA A 27 -6.82 -4.04 8.01
C ALA A 27 -6.07 -2.71 7.92
N THR A 28 -6.26 -2.05 6.79
CA THR A 28 -5.90 -0.65 6.57
C THR A 28 -7.07 0.06 5.90
N PHE A 29 -7.01 1.39 5.80
CA PHE A 29 -8.06 2.17 5.14
C PHE A 29 -8.26 1.78 3.66
N LEU A 30 -7.28 1.13 3.02
CA LEU A 30 -7.42 0.63 1.64
C LEU A 30 -8.53 -0.42 1.48
N PHE A 31 -8.91 -1.10 2.56
CA PHE A 31 -9.96 -2.12 2.55
C PHE A 31 -11.37 -1.56 2.79
N HIS A 32 -11.51 -0.27 3.10
CA HIS A 32 -12.82 0.38 3.16
C HIS A 32 -13.45 0.45 1.78
N ARG A 33 -14.77 0.25 1.70
CA ARG A 33 -15.51 0.36 0.43
C ARG A 33 -15.35 1.75 -0.20
N ASP A 34 -15.28 2.79 0.62
CA ASP A 34 -14.99 4.16 0.16
C ASP A 34 -13.69 4.26 -0.64
N PHE A 35 -12.65 3.48 -0.25
CA PHE A 35 -11.42 3.41 -1.01
C PHE A 35 -11.55 2.44 -2.20
N MET A 36 -12.14 1.27 -2.02
CA MET A 36 -12.25 0.26 -3.07
C MET A 36 -13.15 0.71 -4.24
N GLU A 37 -14.18 1.50 -3.95
CA GLU A 37 -15.22 1.87 -4.93
C GLU A 37 -14.93 3.14 -5.73
N TYR A 38 -13.81 3.85 -5.51
CA TYR A 38 -13.47 4.99 -6.38
C TYR A 38 -13.25 4.56 -7.84
N HIS A 39 -12.95 3.29 -8.07
CA HIS A 39 -12.64 2.72 -9.39
C HIS A 39 -13.45 1.43 -9.66
N LYS A 40 -14.63 1.29 -9.06
CA LYS A 40 -15.48 0.08 -9.15
C LYS A 40 -15.75 -0.36 -10.59
N GLU A 41 -15.87 0.57 -11.52
CA GLU A 41 -16.10 0.28 -12.94
C GLU A 41 -14.94 -0.48 -13.63
N ARG A 42 -13.76 -0.53 -13.01
CA ARG A 42 -12.58 -1.22 -13.56
C ARG A 42 -12.54 -2.71 -13.19
N PHE A 43 -13.34 -3.14 -12.21
CA PHE A 43 -13.23 -4.47 -11.63
C PHE A 43 -14.61 -5.11 -11.40
N GLU A 44 -14.73 -6.38 -11.75
CA GLU A 44 -15.88 -7.20 -11.32
C GLU A 44 -15.68 -7.56 -9.84
N ASP A 45 -16.44 -6.91 -8.96
CA ASP A 45 -16.35 -7.17 -7.51
C ASP A 45 -16.74 -8.63 -7.20
N PHE A 46 -15.87 -9.32 -6.52
CA PHE A 46 -16.07 -10.70 -6.06
C PHE A 46 -15.74 -10.86 -4.58
N SER A 47 -15.84 -9.75 -3.84
CA SER A 47 -15.56 -9.68 -2.40
C SER A 47 -16.50 -10.56 -1.59
N LEU A 48 -15.98 -11.12 -0.50
CA LEU A 48 -16.70 -12.11 0.32
C LEU A 48 -16.81 -11.65 1.77
N LEU A 49 -17.96 -12.03 2.40
CA LEU A 49 -18.17 -11.93 3.84
C LEU A 49 -18.27 -13.34 4.44
N VAL A 50 -17.59 -13.55 5.57
CA VAL A 50 -17.62 -14.81 6.31
C VAL A 50 -18.20 -14.59 7.70
N PHE A 51 -19.20 -15.39 8.05
CA PHE A 51 -19.94 -15.29 9.30
C PHE A 51 -19.72 -16.52 10.19
N ASP A 52 -19.64 -16.33 11.52
CA ASP A 52 -19.85 -17.35 12.54
C ASP A 52 -21.30 -17.16 13.04
N LYS A 53 -22.23 -17.99 12.56
CA LYS A 53 -23.67 -17.80 12.71
C LYS A 53 -24.12 -16.48 12.07
N VAL A 54 -24.46 -15.47 12.86
CA VAL A 54 -24.87 -14.13 12.42
C VAL A 54 -23.76 -13.09 12.53
N LYS A 55 -22.62 -13.44 13.14
CA LYS A 55 -21.53 -12.50 13.40
C LYS A 55 -20.53 -12.51 12.25
N LEU A 56 -20.28 -11.37 11.64
CA LEU A 56 -19.19 -11.19 10.69
C LEU A 56 -17.83 -11.41 11.38
N VAL A 57 -17.00 -12.31 10.85
CA VAL A 57 -15.71 -12.70 11.42
C VAL A 57 -14.53 -12.50 10.47
N ALA A 58 -14.80 -12.46 9.16
CA ALA A 58 -13.79 -12.12 8.16
C ALA A 58 -14.44 -11.54 6.91
N VAL A 59 -13.65 -10.75 6.17
CA VAL A 59 -13.98 -10.30 4.82
C VAL A 59 -12.80 -10.55 3.90
N LEU A 60 -13.07 -10.75 2.62
CA LEU A 60 -12.03 -10.89 1.59
C LEU A 60 -12.31 -9.89 0.48
N PRO A 61 -11.56 -8.77 0.40
CA PRO A 61 -11.56 -7.94 -0.80
C PRO A 61 -11.11 -8.77 -2.00
N ALA A 62 -11.90 -8.82 -3.04
CA ALA A 62 -11.58 -9.61 -4.23
C ALA A 62 -12.24 -9.06 -5.48
N ASN A 63 -11.59 -9.29 -6.63
CA ASN A 63 -12.19 -9.11 -7.94
C ASN A 63 -11.99 -10.35 -8.80
N ARG A 64 -12.91 -10.55 -9.76
CA ARG A 64 -12.90 -11.67 -10.68
C ARG A 64 -12.45 -11.24 -12.07
N VAL A 65 -11.73 -12.13 -12.75
CA VAL A 65 -11.40 -12.05 -14.18
C VAL A 65 -11.51 -13.45 -14.78
N GLY A 66 -12.61 -13.74 -15.43
CA GLY A 66 -12.89 -15.07 -15.98
C GLY A 66 -12.96 -16.16 -14.91
N ASP A 67 -12.07 -17.14 -14.99
CA ASP A 67 -11.90 -18.26 -14.06
C ASP A 67 -10.90 -17.96 -12.92
N LYS A 68 -10.47 -16.71 -12.78
CA LYS A 68 -9.48 -16.27 -11.79
C LYS A 68 -10.08 -15.28 -10.81
N VAL A 69 -9.68 -15.40 -9.54
CA VAL A 69 -9.97 -14.43 -8.51
C VAL A 69 -8.66 -13.83 -8.00
N TYR A 70 -8.66 -12.54 -7.77
CA TYR A 70 -7.53 -11.79 -7.20
C TYR A 70 -7.96 -11.17 -5.87
N SER A 71 -7.04 -11.08 -4.92
CA SER A 71 -7.28 -10.37 -3.65
C SER A 71 -7.28 -8.85 -3.83
N HIS A 72 -7.95 -8.40 -4.85
CA HIS A 72 -8.23 -7.09 -5.41
C HIS A 72 -7.06 -6.42 -6.13
N GLN A 73 -7.08 -6.46 -7.47
CA GLN A 73 -6.03 -5.89 -8.34
C GLN A 73 -5.92 -4.36 -8.25
N GLY A 74 -6.94 -3.67 -7.77
CA GLY A 74 -6.93 -2.22 -7.57
C GLY A 74 -6.33 -1.76 -6.24
N LEU A 75 -5.82 -2.68 -5.41
CA LEU A 75 -5.23 -2.36 -4.11
C LEU A 75 -3.72 -2.66 -4.09
N THR A 76 -2.99 -1.94 -3.25
CA THR A 76 -1.54 -2.16 -3.03
C THR A 76 -1.26 -3.57 -2.49
N TYR A 77 -2.16 -4.10 -1.70
CA TYR A 77 -2.16 -5.44 -1.11
C TYR A 77 -3.60 -5.84 -0.80
N GLY A 78 -3.83 -7.11 -0.53
CA GLY A 78 -5.15 -7.64 -0.24
C GLY A 78 -5.11 -8.81 0.74
N GLY A 79 -6.03 -9.74 0.58
CA GLY A 79 -6.12 -10.96 1.36
C GLY A 79 -7.21 -10.94 2.41
N LEU A 80 -7.24 -12.01 3.20
CA LEU A 80 -8.27 -12.19 4.23
C LEU A 80 -8.09 -11.19 5.37
N VAL A 81 -9.08 -10.34 5.56
CA VAL A 81 -9.21 -9.43 6.71
C VAL A 81 -10.07 -10.11 7.76
N TYR A 82 -9.61 -10.19 9.02
CA TYR A 82 -10.32 -10.93 10.06
C TYR A 82 -10.36 -10.22 11.40
N SER A 83 -11.36 -10.60 12.19
CA SER A 83 -11.61 -10.02 13.51
C SER A 83 -10.42 -10.22 14.45
N SER A 84 -10.07 -9.20 15.23
CA SER A 84 -9.06 -9.26 16.28
C SER A 84 -9.32 -10.35 17.34
N LYS A 85 -10.58 -10.81 17.46
CA LYS A 85 -11.00 -11.87 18.36
C LYS A 85 -10.94 -13.27 17.74
N LEU A 86 -10.63 -13.38 16.45
CA LEU A 86 -10.54 -14.68 15.78
C LEU A 86 -9.27 -15.43 16.24
N LYS A 87 -9.43 -16.68 16.66
CA LYS A 87 -8.29 -17.54 16.97
C LYS A 87 -7.59 -17.96 15.69
N ILE A 88 -6.25 -18.01 15.71
CA ILE A 88 -5.41 -18.32 14.55
C ILE A 88 -5.82 -19.63 13.87
N GLU A 89 -6.10 -20.70 14.64
CA GLU A 89 -6.56 -21.99 14.10
C GLU A 89 -7.82 -21.91 13.23
N LYS A 90 -8.65 -20.86 13.42
CA LYS A 90 -9.89 -20.68 12.64
C LYS A 90 -9.64 -20.03 11.29
N ILE A 91 -8.49 -19.41 11.10
CA ILE A 91 -8.08 -18.88 9.77
C ILE A 91 -8.01 -20.01 8.75
N GLU A 92 -7.48 -21.16 9.13
CA GLU A 92 -7.44 -22.34 8.25
C GLU A 92 -8.83 -22.76 7.81
N THR A 93 -9.78 -22.88 8.75
CA THR A 93 -11.17 -23.24 8.45
C THR A 93 -11.85 -22.21 7.52
N ILE A 94 -11.56 -20.93 7.71
CA ILE A 94 -12.11 -19.86 6.86
C ILE A 94 -11.50 -19.92 5.45
N LEU A 95 -10.21 -20.18 5.33
CA LEU A 95 -9.55 -20.35 4.01
C LEU A 95 -10.14 -21.55 3.26
N ASP A 96 -10.41 -22.68 3.94
CA ASP A 96 -11.08 -23.82 3.31
C ASP A 96 -12.45 -23.44 2.77
N LEU A 97 -13.24 -22.72 3.59
CA LEU A 97 -14.56 -22.25 3.18
C LEU A 97 -14.49 -21.30 1.98
N VAL A 98 -13.52 -20.41 1.94
CA VAL A 98 -13.27 -19.50 0.79
C VAL A 98 -12.93 -20.31 -0.47
N PHE A 99 -12.01 -21.29 -0.35
CA PHE A 99 -11.60 -22.10 -1.49
C PHE A 99 -12.75 -22.98 -2.02
N ASP A 100 -13.53 -23.57 -1.13
CA ASP A 100 -14.71 -24.37 -1.52
C ASP A 100 -15.79 -23.49 -2.20
N PHE A 101 -15.97 -22.26 -1.71
CA PHE A 101 -16.84 -21.29 -2.36
C PHE A 101 -16.34 -20.97 -3.78
N PHE A 102 -15.05 -20.69 -3.95
CA PHE A 102 -14.46 -20.40 -5.26
C PHE A 102 -14.61 -21.59 -6.22
N LYS A 103 -14.35 -22.82 -5.76
CA LYS A 103 -14.57 -24.04 -6.56
C LYS A 103 -16.02 -24.18 -7.01
N SER A 104 -16.99 -23.89 -6.11
CA SER A 104 -18.42 -23.91 -6.43
C SER A 104 -18.81 -22.92 -7.53
N LYS A 105 -18.02 -21.85 -7.71
CA LYS A 105 -18.15 -20.82 -8.74
C LYS A 105 -17.28 -21.08 -9.98
N ARG A 106 -16.67 -22.29 -10.09
CA ARG A 106 -15.79 -22.70 -11.18
C ARG A 106 -14.56 -21.79 -11.33
N ILE A 107 -14.02 -21.29 -10.19
CA ILE A 107 -12.75 -20.57 -10.16
C ILE A 107 -11.61 -21.58 -10.12
N GLU A 108 -10.69 -21.48 -11.06
CA GLU A 108 -9.55 -22.38 -11.15
C GLU A 108 -8.35 -21.88 -10.38
N HIS A 109 -8.20 -20.56 -10.31
CA HIS A 109 -7.02 -19.95 -9.68
C HIS A 109 -7.39 -18.80 -8.77
N PHE A 110 -6.77 -18.77 -7.59
CA PHE A 110 -6.80 -17.62 -6.68
C PHE A 110 -5.41 -17.01 -6.56
N TYR A 111 -5.31 -15.70 -6.79
CA TYR A 111 -4.09 -14.90 -6.67
C TYR A 111 -4.21 -14.01 -5.45
N LEU A 112 -3.22 -14.13 -4.56
CA LEU A 112 -3.20 -13.41 -3.30
C LEU A 112 -1.94 -12.57 -3.19
N HIS A 113 -2.11 -11.33 -2.79
CA HIS A 113 -1.06 -10.38 -2.48
C HIS A 113 -1.25 -9.91 -1.03
N PRO A 114 -0.72 -10.63 -0.02
CA PRO A 114 -0.96 -10.31 1.38
C PRO A 114 -0.41 -8.94 1.76
N ILE A 115 -1.00 -8.35 2.79
CA ILE A 115 -0.45 -7.15 3.43
C ILE A 115 0.96 -7.47 3.96
N PRO A 116 1.99 -6.68 3.63
CA PRO A 116 3.34 -6.90 4.13
C PRO A 116 3.39 -6.87 5.66
N SER A 117 4.20 -7.73 6.26
CA SER A 117 4.22 -7.94 7.71
C SER A 117 4.52 -6.68 8.54
N PHE A 118 5.33 -5.76 8.00
CA PHE A 118 5.66 -4.52 8.70
C PHE A 118 4.49 -3.53 8.86
N TYR A 119 3.42 -3.66 8.05
CA TYR A 119 2.18 -2.89 8.25
C TYR A 119 1.40 -3.34 9.49
N LEU A 120 1.57 -4.59 9.91
CA LEU A 120 0.73 -5.23 10.93
C LEU A 120 1.19 -4.97 12.38
N GLY A 121 2.26 -4.21 12.58
CA GLY A 121 2.78 -3.79 13.89
C GLY A 121 3.33 -4.93 14.75
N GLN A 122 2.51 -5.88 15.13
CA GLN A 122 2.92 -7.12 15.80
C GLN A 122 2.74 -8.28 14.86
N GLY A 123 3.82 -9.02 14.57
CA GLY A 123 3.91 -10.05 13.55
C GLY A 123 2.68 -10.95 13.45
N ASN A 124 2.09 -11.01 12.25
CA ASN A 124 0.93 -11.84 11.97
C ASN A 124 1.09 -12.56 10.61
N ALA A 125 2.04 -13.50 10.58
CA ALA A 125 2.31 -14.35 9.42
C ALA A 125 1.39 -15.60 9.36
N ALA A 126 0.29 -15.63 10.12
CA ALA A 126 -0.59 -16.80 10.18
C ALA A 126 -1.22 -17.13 8.83
N ILE A 127 -1.56 -16.11 8.03
CA ILE A 127 -2.13 -16.32 6.69
C ILE A 127 -1.08 -17.00 5.80
N ASP A 128 0.15 -16.54 5.78
CA ASP A 128 1.22 -17.10 4.95
C ASP A 128 1.47 -18.58 5.27
N PHE A 129 1.50 -18.91 6.57
CA PHE A 129 1.64 -20.30 7.02
C PHE A 129 0.52 -21.19 6.47
N PHE A 130 -0.74 -20.77 6.60
CA PHE A 130 -1.87 -21.58 6.14
C PHE A 130 -1.96 -21.63 4.61
N LEU A 131 -1.61 -20.56 3.92
CA LEU A 131 -1.53 -20.55 2.45
C LEU A 131 -0.54 -21.60 1.96
N MET A 132 0.67 -21.61 2.52
CA MET A 132 1.70 -22.60 2.18
C MET A 132 1.24 -24.02 2.51
N LYS A 133 0.65 -24.24 3.70
CA LYS A 133 0.08 -25.54 4.10
C LYS A 133 -0.99 -26.04 3.12
N LYS A 134 -1.72 -25.12 2.46
CA LYS A 134 -2.77 -25.44 1.47
C LYS A 134 -2.26 -25.48 0.02
N GLY A 135 -0.94 -25.51 -0.16
CA GLY A 135 -0.32 -25.66 -1.47
C GLY A 135 -0.21 -24.39 -2.30
N ALA A 136 -0.32 -23.21 -1.66
CA ALA A 136 -0.05 -21.96 -2.32
C ALA A 136 1.39 -21.92 -2.84
N GLN A 137 1.56 -21.44 -4.06
CA GLN A 137 2.87 -21.24 -4.68
C GLN A 137 3.25 -19.77 -4.62
N LEU A 138 4.42 -19.47 -4.10
CA LEU A 138 5.03 -18.15 -4.21
C LEU A 138 5.48 -17.97 -5.67
N TYR A 139 4.77 -17.14 -6.44
CA TYR A 139 5.07 -16.96 -7.87
C TYR A 139 5.77 -15.65 -8.20
N ARG A 140 5.73 -14.66 -7.29
CA ARG A 140 6.43 -13.39 -7.41
C ARG A 140 6.83 -12.88 -6.03
N LYS A 141 7.99 -12.25 -5.97
CA LYS A 141 8.52 -11.57 -4.79
C LYS A 141 9.08 -10.21 -5.21
N GLU A 142 8.76 -9.17 -4.45
CA GLU A 142 9.25 -7.82 -4.71
C GLU A 142 10.06 -7.32 -3.52
N MET A 143 11.08 -6.51 -3.82
CA MET A 143 11.88 -5.80 -2.82
C MET A 143 11.23 -4.48 -2.50
N ASN A 144 10.58 -4.39 -1.34
CA ASN A 144 10.01 -3.15 -0.83
C ASN A 144 11.02 -2.48 0.12
N MET A 145 11.29 -1.21 -0.10
CA MET A 145 12.31 -0.46 0.65
C MET A 145 11.65 0.31 1.80
N VAL A 146 12.04 -0.01 3.02
CA VAL A 146 11.39 0.52 4.22
C VAL A 146 12.43 1.07 5.21
N ALA A 147 12.24 2.31 5.65
CA ALA A 147 12.99 2.88 6.76
C ALA A 147 12.24 2.59 8.09
N GLN A 148 12.98 2.11 9.09
CA GLN A 148 12.45 1.85 10.43
C GLN A 148 12.55 3.13 11.26
N LEU A 149 11.39 3.72 11.64
CA LEU A 149 11.34 5.02 12.32
C LEU A 149 11.44 4.91 13.84
N HIS A 150 11.30 3.71 14.41
CA HIS A 150 11.38 3.50 15.86
C HIS A 150 12.82 3.40 16.40
N GLN A 151 13.82 3.55 15.53
CA GLN A 151 15.24 3.52 15.84
C GLN A 151 15.97 4.64 15.08
N GLU A 152 17.28 4.80 15.32
CA GLU A 152 18.11 5.71 14.54
C GLU A 152 18.13 5.29 13.07
N ILE A 153 17.84 6.25 12.19
CA ILE A 153 17.79 6.00 10.73
C ILE A 153 19.20 6.21 10.16
N PRO A 154 19.85 5.19 9.57
CA PRO A 154 21.23 5.27 9.09
C PRO A 154 21.34 6.02 7.75
N ILE A 155 20.93 7.29 7.71
CA ILE A 155 21.04 8.12 6.50
C ILE A 155 22.50 8.39 6.19
N SER A 156 22.92 8.23 4.94
CA SER A 156 24.30 8.40 4.52
C SER A 156 24.82 9.84 4.80
N LYS A 157 26.09 9.94 5.17
CA LYS A 157 26.75 11.25 5.43
C LYS A 157 26.63 12.19 4.23
N SER A 158 26.69 11.65 3.01
CA SER A 158 26.53 12.43 1.78
C SER A 158 25.13 13.06 1.69
N LYS A 159 24.07 12.28 1.95
CA LYS A 159 22.68 12.78 1.96
C LYS A 159 22.47 13.85 3.02
N LEU A 160 22.97 13.63 4.25
CA LEU A 160 22.88 14.62 5.33
C LEU A 160 23.64 15.91 5.01
N LYS A 161 24.83 15.82 4.38
CA LYS A 161 25.57 17.01 3.93
C LYS A 161 24.77 17.82 2.91
N HIS A 162 24.15 17.14 1.92
CA HIS A 162 23.31 17.80 0.92
C HIS A 162 22.04 18.37 1.54
N PHE A 163 21.39 17.66 2.46
CA PHE A 163 20.22 18.13 3.19
C PHE A 163 20.48 19.49 3.87
N ARG A 164 21.53 19.58 4.69
CA ARG A 164 21.92 20.82 5.38
C ARG A 164 22.22 21.96 4.41
N ARG A 165 22.92 21.67 3.32
CA ARG A 165 23.19 22.67 2.28
C ARG A 165 21.91 23.17 1.62
N THR A 166 20.99 22.29 1.34
CA THR A 166 19.73 22.60 0.66
C THR A 166 18.80 23.39 1.59
N GLU A 167 18.79 23.07 2.87
CA GLU A 167 18.11 23.84 3.92
C GLU A 167 18.61 25.29 3.98
N LEU A 168 19.93 25.50 3.98
CA LEU A 168 20.54 26.83 3.94
C LEU A 168 20.20 27.62 2.67
N LEU A 169 19.84 26.96 1.58
CA LEU A 169 19.38 27.60 0.34
C LEU A 169 17.89 27.99 0.39
N GLY A 170 17.21 27.75 1.51
CA GLY A 170 15.83 28.15 1.74
C GLY A 170 14.79 27.18 1.19
N LEU A 171 15.13 25.89 0.93
CA LEU A 171 14.10 24.89 0.67
C LEU A 171 13.23 24.70 1.93
N ARG A 172 11.93 24.71 1.73
CA ARG A 172 10.94 24.47 2.79
C ARG A 172 9.98 23.37 2.41
N VAL A 173 9.52 22.61 3.40
CA VAL A 173 8.49 21.57 3.24
C VAL A 173 7.15 22.12 3.68
N VAL A 174 6.12 21.85 2.90
CA VAL A 174 4.73 22.26 3.19
C VAL A 174 3.83 21.02 3.08
N GLU A 175 3.01 20.79 4.10
CA GLU A 175 1.89 19.86 4.04
C GLU A 175 0.70 20.60 3.43
N GLU A 176 0.14 20.06 2.35
CA GLU A 176 -0.87 20.74 1.54
C GLU A 176 -2.13 19.88 1.39
N THR A 177 -3.28 20.53 1.23
CA THR A 177 -4.54 19.89 0.82
C THR A 177 -4.77 19.97 -0.69
N ASN A 178 -4.03 20.85 -1.38
CA ASN A 178 -4.13 21.02 -2.83
C ASN A 178 -3.06 20.15 -3.53
N PHE A 179 -3.49 19.09 -4.20
CA PHE A 179 -2.62 18.16 -4.93
C PHE A 179 -2.21 18.69 -6.31
N GLN A 180 -2.99 19.63 -6.88
CA GLN A 180 -2.85 20.08 -8.26
C GLN A 180 -1.43 20.60 -8.61
N PRO A 181 -0.77 21.47 -7.79
CA PRO A 181 0.55 21.99 -8.12
C PRO A 181 1.61 20.89 -8.30
N PHE A 182 1.60 19.87 -7.46
CA PHE A 182 2.52 18.75 -7.57
C PHE A 182 2.18 17.86 -8.77
N TRP A 183 0.91 17.50 -8.93
CA TRP A 183 0.46 16.55 -9.95
C TRP A 183 0.67 17.09 -11.36
N GLU A 184 0.17 18.28 -11.67
CA GLU A 184 0.22 18.83 -13.01
C GLU A 184 1.60 19.38 -13.39
N LYS A 185 2.34 20.01 -12.44
CA LYS A 185 3.61 20.66 -12.76
C LYS A 185 4.82 19.75 -12.61
N ILE A 186 4.71 18.65 -11.84
CA ILE A 186 5.86 17.79 -11.55
C ILE A 186 5.57 16.32 -11.87
N LEU A 187 4.57 15.68 -11.22
CA LEU A 187 4.39 14.23 -11.27
C LEU A 187 4.08 13.74 -12.68
N GLU A 188 3.01 14.23 -13.27
CA GLU A 188 2.56 13.80 -14.60
C GLU A 188 3.63 14.07 -15.67
N PRO A 189 4.23 15.28 -15.78
CA PRO A 189 5.29 15.53 -16.76
C PRO A 189 6.50 14.61 -16.58
N ARG A 190 6.89 14.31 -15.33
CA ARG A 190 8.05 13.43 -15.06
C ARG A 190 7.77 11.99 -15.40
N LEU A 191 6.58 11.48 -15.14
CA LEU A 191 6.20 10.12 -15.51
C LEU A 191 6.15 9.92 -17.01
N VAL A 192 5.60 10.89 -17.74
CA VAL A 192 5.60 10.87 -19.21
C VAL A 192 7.03 10.94 -19.75
N GLU A 193 7.86 11.86 -19.25
CA GLU A 193 9.23 12.05 -19.74
C GLU A 193 10.13 10.83 -19.48
N LYS A 194 10.07 10.23 -18.29
CA LYS A 194 10.99 9.15 -17.89
C LYS A 194 10.50 7.75 -18.22
N TYR A 195 9.18 7.53 -18.21
CA TYR A 195 8.62 6.19 -18.25
C TYR A 195 7.53 6.00 -19.30
N ALA A 196 7.20 7.05 -20.09
CA ALA A 196 6.05 7.04 -21.00
C ALA A 196 4.75 6.54 -20.33
N ALA A 197 4.57 6.87 -19.05
CA ALA A 197 3.50 6.37 -18.18
C ALA A 197 2.71 7.52 -17.57
N LYS A 198 1.52 7.17 -17.03
CA LYS A 198 0.69 8.06 -16.20
C LYS A 198 0.60 7.49 -14.78
N PRO A 199 0.27 8.33 -13.77
CA PRO A 199 -0.06 7.82 -12.45
C PRO A 199 -1.24 6.84 -12.52
N VAL A 200 -1.30 5.88 -11.60
CA VAL A 200 -2.43 4.92 -11.50
C VAL A 200 -3.73 5.65 -11.16
N HIS A 201 -3.65 6.65 -10.28
CA HIS A 201 -4.76 7.57 -9.99
C HIS A 201 -4.65 8.81 -10.90
N SER A 202 -5.78 9.35 -11.29
CA SER A 202 -5.84 10.72 -11.83
C SER A 202 -5.82 11.75 -10.69
N LEU A 203 -5.60 13.03 -11.02
CA LEU A 203 -5.70 14.12 -10.05
C LEU A 203 -7.08 14.15 -9.38
N THR A 204 -8.15 13.98 -10.15
CA THR A 204 -9.53 13.94 -9.63
C THR A 204 -9.73 12.77 -8.66
N GLU A 205 -9.21 11.60 -8.99
CA GLU A 205 -9.33 10.42 -8.13
C GLU A 205 -8.57 10.60 -6.81
N ILE A 206 -7.34 11.12 -6.84
CA ILE A 206 -6.59 11.33 -5.59
C ILE A 206 -7.19 12.43 -4.71
N GLN A 207 -7.78 13.47 -5.31
CA GLN A 207 -8.51 14.49 -4.57
C GLN A 207 -9.77 13.91 -3.91
N LEU A 208 -10.57 13.13 -4.64
CA LEU A 208 -11.72 12.41 -4.09
C LEU A 208 -11.31 11.49 -2.93
N LEU A 209 -10.22 10.75 -3.10
CA LEU A 209 -9.71 9.87 -2.05
C LEU A 209 -9.21 10.66 -0.83
N HIS A 210 -8.58 11.81 -1.02
CA HIS A 210 -8.20 12.71 0.07
C HIS A 210 -9.44 13.24 0.82
N GLU A 211 -10.50 13.64 0.11
CA GLU A 211 -11.76 14.09 0.72
C GLU A 211 -12.40 12.99 1.57
N ARG A 212 -12.36 11.73 1.13
CA ARG A 212 -12.88 10.58 1.88
C ARG A 212 -11.96 10.17 3.05
N PHE A 213 -10.64 10.34 2.88
CA PHE A 213 -9.61 9.92 3.84
C PHE A 213 -8.61 11.05 4.15
N PRO A 214 -9.06 12.21 4.68
CA PRO A 214 -8.19 13.38 4.86
C PRO A 214 -7.08 13.16 5.88
N GLN A 215 -7.27 12.22 6.81
CA GLN A 215 -6.24 11.87 7.80
C GLN A 215 -5.19 10.89 7.23
N ASN A 216 -5.53 10.19 6.15
CA ASN A 216 -4.70 9.12 5.60
C ASN A 216 -3.96 9.53 4.32
N ILE A 217 -4.55 10.39 3.48
CA ILE A 217 -3.97 10.77 2.18
C ILE A 217 -3.53 12.23 2.24
N LYS A 218 -2.24 12.48 2.13
CA LYS A 218 -1.64 13.79 2.34
C LYS A 218 -0.66 14.13 1.23
N GLN A 219 -0.56 15.41 0.92
CA GLN A 219 0.43 15.93 -0.02
C GLN A 219 1.50 16.70 0.76
N PHE A 220 2.76 16.37 0.52
CA PHE A 220 3.91 17.15 0.97
C PHE A 220 4.68 17.66 -0.22
N SER A 221 4.98 18.96 -0.21
CA SER A 221 5.68 19.63 -1.30
C SER A 221 6.91 20.37 -0.79
N ALA A 222 7.98 20.33 -1.58
CA ALA A 222 9.17 21.13 -1.33
C ALA A 222 9.17 22.36 -2.25
N TYR A 223 9.33 23.52 -1.63
CA TYR A 223 9.38 24.81 -2.30
C TYR A 223 10.76 25.45 -2.19
N LEU A 224 11.25 25.98 -3.29
CA LEU A 224 12.37 26.92 -3.34
C LEU A 224 11.81 28.28 -3.75
N GLU A 225 11.90 29.27 -2.84
CA GLU A 225 11.11 30.49 -2.97
C GLU A 225 9.61 30.13 -3.05
N ASP A 226 8.88 30.63 -4.06
CA ASP A 226 7.47 30.32 -4.28
C ASP A 226 7.24 29.25 -5.36
N LYS A 227 8.29 28.55 -5.77
CA LYS A 227 8.19 27.52 -6.81
C LYS A 227 8.26 26.13 -6.22
N ILE A 228 7.27 25.29 -6.52
CA ILE A 228 7.31 23.87 -6.19
C ILE A 228 8.44 23.20 -7.00
N VAL A 229 9.29 22.44 -6.32
CA VAL A 229 10.46 21.77 -6.92
C VAL A 229 10.45 20.25 -6.72
N ALA A 230 9.73 19.74 -5.71
CA ALA A 230 9.48 18.31 -5.49
C ALA A 230 8.16 18.13 -4.74
N GLY A 231 7.61 16.91 -4.78
CA GLY A 231 6.45 16.54 -3.99
C GLY A 231 6.42 15.04 -3.72
N ILE A 232 5.73 14.68 -2.64
CA ILE A 232 5.43 13.30 -2.27
C ILE A 232 3.98 13.24 -1.79
N THR A 233 3.16 12.38 -2.44
CA THR A 233 1.85 12.00 -1.93
C THR A 233 2.03 10.85 -0.96
N ILE A 234 1.58 11.00 0.27
CA ILE A 234 1.71 10.05 1.37
C ILE A 234 0.37 9.36 1.62
N PHE A 235 0.42 8.04 1.81
CA PHE A 235 -0.64 7.28 2.46
C PHE A 235 -0.21 7.01 3.91
N GLU A 236 -0.93 7.60 4.87
CA GLU A 236 -0.65 7.48 6.31
C GLU A 236 -1.54 6.40 6.92
N PHE A 237 -0.91 5.45 7.61
CA PHE A 237 -1.54 4.34 8.32
C PHE A 237 -1.36 4.54 9.84
N GLU A 238 -2.00 3.70 10.63
CA GLU A 238 -1.86 3.72 12.07
C GLU A 238 -0.38 3.66 12.50
N ASN A 239 0.35 2.65 12.01
CA ASN A 239 1.72 2.37 12.44
C ASN A 239 2.80 2.98 11.53
N GLY A 240 2.48 3.51 10.38
CA GLY A 240 3.49 4.00 9.45
C GLY A 240 2.92 4.76 8.26
N VAL A 241 3.79 5.02 7.31
CA VAL A 241 3.43 5.77 6.10
C VAL A 241 4.01 5.13 4.85
N LYS A 242 3.36 5.39 3.72
CA LYS A 242 3.84 5.00 2.39
C LYS A 242 3.98 6.21 1.48
N SER A 243 5.12 6.32 0.83
CA SER A 243 5.29 7.19 -0.33
C SER A 243 4.56 6.59 -1.54
N GLN A 244 3.36 7.08 -1.82
CA GLN A 244 2.55 6.57 -2.93
C GLN A 244 3.05 7.11 -4.27
N TYR A 245 3.35 8.41 -4.32
CA TYR A 245 3.95 9.08 -5.47
C TYR A 245 5.04 10.01 -4.99
N GLY A 246 6.18 10.01 -5.65
CA GLY A 246 7.27 10.93 -5.36
C GLY A 246 7.96 11.38 -6.65
N ALA A 247 8.10 12.68 -6.85
CA ALA A 247 8.75 13.24 -8.03
C ALA A 247 9.43 14.58 -7.74
N THR A 248 10.35 14.94 -8.62
CA THR A 248 11.07 16.24 -8.58
C THR A 248 11.16 16.83 -9.97
N SER A 249 11.09 18.15 -10.06
CA SER A 249 11.32 18.90 -11.30
C SER A 249 12.82 18.88 -11.72
N LYS A 250 13.13 19.23 -12.98
CA LYS A 250 14.52 19.42 -13.42
C LYS A 250 15.30 20.46 -12.58
N LYS A 251 14.62 21.50 -12.10
CA LYS A 251 15.20 22.46 -11.14
C LYS A 251 15.46 21.78 -9.80
N GLY A 252 14.49 21.01 -9.29
CA GLY A 252 14.58 20.28 -8.03
C GLY A 252 15.71 19.23 -8.01
N GLU A 253 16.00 18.56 -9.14
CA GLU A 253 17.14 17.62 -9.25
C GLU A 253 18.47 18.30 -8.92
N LYS A 254 18.70 19.53 -9.39
CA LYS A 254 19.93 20.30 -9.11
C LYS A 254 20.13 20.56 -7.62
N TYR A 255 19.04 20.68 -6.87
CA TYR A 255 19.03 20.91 -5.43
C TYR A 255 18.80 19.63 -4.62
N ARG A 256 18.67 18.47 -5.27
CA ARG A 256 18.30 17.20 -4.60
C ARG A 256 17.04 17.35 -3.75
N ALA A 257 16.05 18.08 -4.26
CA ALA A 257 14.85 18.45 -3.53
C ALA A 257 14.00 17.24 -3.08
N LEU A 258 14.02 16.14 -3.84
CA LEU A 258 13.32 14.92 -3.44
C LEU A 258 14.01 14.22 -2.25
N ASP A 259 15.34 14.15 -2.23
CA ASP A 259 16.09 13.64 -1.07
C ASP A 259 15.87 14.52 0.17
N PHE A 260 15.87 15.84 -0.01
CA PHE A 260 15.55 16.79 1.05
C PHE A 260 14.15 16.52 1.64
N LEU A 261 13.16 16.35 0.76
CA LEU A 261 11.79 16.08 1.18
C LEU A 261 11.68 14.73 1.90
N PHE A 262 12.31 13.65 1.41
CA PHE A 262 12.33 12.38 2.10
C PHE A 262 12.96 12.49 3.51
N ILE A 263 14.10 13.13 3.66
CA ILE A 263 14.78 13.28 4.96
C ILE A 263 13.88 14.07 5.92
N SER A 264 13.27 15.16 5.45
CA SER A 264 12.32 15.93 6.25
C SER A 264 11.11 15.09 6.69
N LEU A 265 10.56 14.27 5.80
CA LEU A 265 9.42 13.41 6.11
C LEU A 265 9.79 12.27 7.07
N LEU A 266 10.98 11.70 6.96
CA LEU A 266 11.47 10.71 7.93
C LEU A 266 11.48 11.30 9.34
N ASP A 267 12.01 12.52 9.53
CA ASP A 267 12.01 13.22 10.82
C ASP A 267 10.58 13.57 11.30
N ILE A 268 9.73 14.10 10.41
CA ILE A 268 8.34 14.45 10.73
C ILE A 268 7.57 13.22 11.22
N PHE A 269 7.63 12.12 10.50
CA PHE A 269 6.86 10.93 10.85
C PHE A 269 7.46 10.14 12.02
N GLN A 270 8.78 10.18 12.22
CA GLN A 270 9.42 9.69 13.43
C GLN A 270 8.92 10.48 14.67
N LYS A 271 8.86 11.80 14.61
CA LYS A 271 8.32 12.66 15.68
C LYS A 271 6.81 12.45 15.90
N ARG A 272 6.06 12.06 14.86
CA ARG A 272 4.64 11.65 14.98
C ARG A 272 4.47 10.24 15.57
N GLY A 273 5.55 9.54 15.93
CA GLY A 273 5.52 8.21 16.54
C GLY A 273 5.23 7.07 15.57
N LYS A 274 5.39 7.28 14.25
CA LYS A 274 5.25 6.21 13.26
C LYS A 274 6.42 5.24 13.36
N LEU A 275 6.16 3.95 13.10
CA LEU A 275 7.15 2.88 13.23
C LEU A 275 7.95 2.65 11.95
N PHE A 276 7.34 2.93 10.78
CA PHE A 276 8.00 2.70 9.49
C PHE A 276 7.62 3.76 8.44
N PHE A 277 8.52 3.90 7.45
CA PHE A 277 8.28 4.64 6.22
C PHE A 277 8.52 3.72 5.02
N ASP A 278 7.45 3.34 4.32
CA ASP A 278 7.51 2.55 3.10
C ASP A 278 7.80 3.45 1.90
N MET A 279 8.99 3.32 1.32
CA MET A 279 9.40 4.05 0.12
C MET A 279 9.06 3.28 -1.18
N GLY A 280 8.34 2.17 -1.10
CA GLY A 280 7.90 1.38 -2.23
C GLY A 280 8.96 0.46 -2.82
N ILE A 281 8.55 -0.29 -3.84
CA ILE A 281 9.37 -1.30 -4.50
C ILE A 281 10.48 -0.67 -5.36
N VAL A 282 11.50 -1.49 -5.65
CA VAL A 282 12.59 -1.15 -6.57
C VAL A 282 12.70 -2.11 -7.75
N ASN A 283 11.79 -3.07 -7.84
CA ASN A 283 11.75 -4.01 -8.96
C ASN A 283 11.40 -3.32 -10.28
N ASP A 284 12.01 -3.78 -11.34
CA ASP A 284 11.71 -3.39 -12.72
C ASP A 284 11.74 -4.59 -13.66
N SER A 285 11.44 -4.37 -14.93
CA SER A 285 11.47 -5.40 -15.98
C SER A 285 12.84 -5.53 -16.68
N GLY A 286 13.86 -4.83 -16.18
CA GLY A 286 15.21 -4.91 -16.72
C GLY A 286 15.90 -6.24 -16.41
N GLU A 287 17.05 -6.49 -17.02
CA GLU A 287 17.82 -7.74 -16.88
C GLU A 287 18.16 -8.08 -15.41
N LYS A 288 18.42 -7.05 -14.58
CA LYS A 288 18.70 -7.24 -13.14
C LYS A 288 17.46 -7.50 -12.30
N GLY A 289 16.25 -7.25 -12.84
CA GLY A 289 14.99 -7.35 -12.10
C GLY A 289 14.75 -6.22 -11.09
N PHE A 290 15.67 -5.22 -11.02
CA PHE A 290 15.53 -4.04 -10.15
C PHE A 290 16.31 -2.83 -10.66
N HIS A 291 15.85 -1.65 -10.32
CA HIS A 291 16.46 -0.37 -10.69
C HIS A 291 17.58 0.02 -9.70
N SER A 292 18.83 -0.21 -10.09
CA SER A 292 20.02 -0.03 -9.23
C SER A 292 20.11 1.38 -8.62
N GLY A 293 19.83 2.43 -9.40
CA GLY A 293 19.90 3.83 -8.89
C GLY A 293 18.80 4.14 -7.85
N LEU A 294 17.61 3.55 -8.01
CA LEU A 294 16.52 3.71 -7.05
C LEU A 294 16.80 2.93 -5.77
N LEU A 295 17.36 1.71 -5.89
CA LEU A 295 17.81 0.92 -4.74
C LEU A 295 18.85 1.69 -3.93
N GLN A 296 19.93 2.14 -4.58
CA GLN A 296 20.98 2.93 -3.93
C GLN A 296 20.42 4.19 -3.24
N GLN A 297 19.54 4.94 -3.92
CA GLN A 297 18.93 6.13 -3.33
C GLN A 297 18.21 5.82 -2.01
N LYS A 298 17.42 4.74 -1.99
CA LYS A 298 16.66 4.35 -0.81
C LYS A 298 17.54 3.76 0.31
N GLU A 299 18.59 3.00 -0.03
CA GLU A 299 19.59 2.53 0.93
C GLU A 299 20.32 3.71 1.58
N GLU A 300 20.76 4.71 0.79
CA GLU A 300 21.38 5.92 1.30
C GLU A 300 20.45 6.78 2.18
N LEU A 301 19.14 6.61 2.07
CA LEU A 301 18.11 7.20 2.93
C LEU A 301 17.82 6.35 4.18
N GLY A 302 18.54 5.25 4.38
CA GLY A 302 18.42 4.39 5.56
C GLY A 302 17.37 3.30 5.44
N CYS A 303 16.89 3.00 4.22
CA CYS A 303 15.96 1.89 4.02
C CYS A 303 16.65 0.53 4.00
N THR A 304 15.93 -0.47 4.44
CA THR A 304 16.25 -1.90 4.29
C THR A 304 15.20 -2.60 3.43
N VAL A 305 15.56 -3.78 2.89
CA VAL A 305 14.66 -4.57 2.04
C VAL A 305 13.66 -5.35 2.89
N TRP A 306 12.39 -5.23 2.57
CA TRP A 306 11.30 -6.05 3.06
C TRP A 306 10.60 -6.75 1.90
N ASN A 307 10.30 -8.03 2.07
CA ASN A 307 9.65 -8.79 1.01
C ASN A 307 8.18 -8.42 0.88
N GLN A 308 7.73 -8.33 -0.37
CA GLN A 308 6.33 -8.28 -0.74
C GLN A 308 6.03 -9.52 -1.59
N ASP A 309 5.26 -10.44 -1.03
CA ASP A 309 5.07 -11.78 -1.55
C ASP A 309 3.74 -11.89 -2.29
N PHE A 310 3.73 -12.68 -3.37
CA PHE A 310 2.56 -12.93 -4.21
C PHE A 310 2.35 -14.43 -4.36
N TYR A 311 1.20 -14.90 -3.94
CA TYR A 311 0.85 -16.31 -3.97
C TYR A 311 -0.19 -16.62 -5.04
N LYS A 312 -0.06 -17.81 -5.62
CA LYS A 312 -1.06 -18.40 -6.51
C LYS A 312 -1.49 -19.74 -5.92
N ILE A 313 -2.79 -19.98 -5.92
CA ILE A 313 -3.38 -21.25 -5.50
C ILE A 313 -4.18 -21.80 -6.67
N LYS A 314 -3.88 -23.04 -7.07
CA LYS A 314 -4.70 -23.83 -7.98
C LYS A 314 -5.81 -24.47 -7.17
N LEU A 315 -7.07 -24.23 -7.54
CA LEU A 315 -8.24 -24.69 -6.80
C LEU A 315 -8.86 -25.95 -7.35
N VAL A 316 -8.64 -26.23 -8.64
CA VAL A 316 -9.17 -27.40 -9.37
C VAL A 316 -8.01 -28.17 -10.03
#